data_063ea712d300e015076e41a0c86811ae
#
_entry.id   063ea712d300e015076e41a0c86811ae
#
_cell.length_a   1.000
_cell.length_b   1.000
_cell.length_c   1.000
_cell.angle_alpha   90.00
_cell.angle_beta   90.00
_cell.angle_gamma   90.00
#
_symmetry.space_group_name_H-M   'P 1'
#
loop_
_entity.id
_entity.type
_entity.pdbx_description
1 polymer ?
#
loop_
_entity_poly.entity_id
_entity_poly.type
_entity_poly.pdbx_seq_one_letter_code
_entity_poly.pdbx_strand_id
1 'polypeptide(L)'
;MKQSEFESQLGEMFENNFRFLCEEAGHSINEYLKKLAFDQVLYYYRKNKKIIEQITRAEVKLSLPEQETPNDKIPYTIEGVVDIVREGNETWLYDLKTHDPDRIKAEPEKYKEQLNIYAYIWKGLQKNELDNTAIIATPLPNGLRAAIENGTEEKIQAEFDKWEPVIPFGYDEDEVADMIENFGETVERIENSEFAPPDIKRLESKMPGMKTNFATHVCRNCDVRYSCSSYREYMKKTRNARKDNIMKFMAPTASEQDEFVESCLQSI
;
A
#
# COMPACT_ATOMS: atom_id res chain seq x y z
N MET A 1 -21.13 -15.58 20.35
CA MET A 1 -22.04 -15.07 19.31
C MET A 1 -22.16 -16.13 18.20
N LYS A 2 -23.36 -16.41 17.68
CA LYS A 2 -23.52 -17.36 16.57
C LYS A 2 -22.95 -16.72 15.29
N GLN A 3 -22.33 -17.51 14.42
CA GLN A 3 -21.73 -17.01 13.18
C GLN A 3 -22.69 -16.17 12.34
N SER A 4 -23.95 -16.61 12.21
CA SER A 4 -24.98 -15.88 11.47
C SER A 4 -25.34 -14.52 12.08
N GLU A 5 -25.24 -14.36 13.39
CA GLU A 5 -25.48 -13.09 14.08
C GLU A 5 -24.35 -12.10 13.82
N PHE A 6 -23.09 -12.57 13.83
CA PHE A 6 -21.94 -11.73 13.52
C PHE A 6 -21.94 -11.30 12.05
N GLU A 7 -22.25 -12.22 11.12
CA GLU A 7 -22.31 -11.89 9.69
C GLU A 7 -23.42 -10.87 9.39
N SER A 8 -24.55 -10.91 10.13
CA SER A 8 -25.60 -9.89 10.04
C SER A 8 -25.09 -8.51 10.50
N GLN A 9 -24.42 -8.46 11.66
CA GLN A 9 -23.84 -7.22 12.17
C GLN A 9 -22.76 -6.67 11.23
N LEU A 10 -21.92 -7.53 10.67
CA LEU A 10 -20.91 -7.15 9.67
C LEU A 10 -21.58 -6.50 8.43
N GLY A 11 -22.71 -7.06 7.98
CA GLY A 11 -23.50 -6.49 6.90
C GLY A 11 -24.04 -5.10 7.23
N GLU A 12 -24.56 -4.91 8.43
CA GLU A 12 -25.08 -3.61 8.89
C GLU A 12 -23.94 -2.57 9.01
N MET A 13 -22.80 -2.95 9.55
CA MET A 13 -21.61 -2.08 9.65
C MET A 13 -21.09 -1.69 8.27
N PHE A 14 -21.01 -2.66 7.34
CA PHE A 14 -20.58 -2.39 5.97
C PHE A 14 -21.51 -1.40 5.29
N GLU A 15 -22.83 -1.60 5.40
CA GLU A 15 -23.83 -0.73 4.79
C GLU A 15 -23.78 0.70 5.34
N ASN A 16 -23.59 0.84 6.65
CA ASN A 16 -23.47 2.14 7.30
C ASN A 16 -22.19 2.87 6.85
N ASN A 17 -21.03 2.18 6.82
CA ASN A 17 -19.78 2.75 6.36
C ASN A 17 -19.82 3.10 4.87
N PHE A 18 -20.43 2.25 4.04
CA PHE A 18 -20.59 2.51 2.62
C PHE A 18 -21.42 3.78 2.38
N ARG A 19 -22.58 3.91 3.08
CA ARG A 19 -23.42 5.11 2.98
C ARG A 19 -22.67 6.36 3.43
N PHE A 20 -21.96 6.30 4.55
CA PHE A 20 -21.16 7.41 5.05
C PHE A 20 -20.11 7.86 4.04
N LEU A 21 -19.36 6.93 3.44
CA LEU A 21 -18.37 7.24 2.41
C LEU A 21 -19.00 7.84 1.14
N CYS A 22 -20.19 7.39 0.74
CA CYS A 22 -20.90 7.98 -0.41
C CYS A 22 -21.34 9.42 -0.11
N GLU A 23 -21.84 9.68 1.08
CA GLU A 23 -22.31 11.00 1.52
C GLU A 23 -21.16 11.99 1.67
N GLU A 24 -20.04 11.57 2.28
CA GLU A 24 -18.87 12.45 2.54
C GLU A 24 -18.00 12.65 1.30
N ALA A 25 -17.70 11.58 0.58
CA ALA A 25 -16.75 11.61 -0.54
C ALA A 25 -17.42 11.91 -1.90
N GLY A 26 -18.75 11.93 -1.97
CA GLY A 26 -19.51 12.16 -3.20
C GLY A 26 -19.30 11.08 -4.28
N HIS A 27 -18.75 9.92 -3.91
CA HIS A 27 -18.51 8.83 -4.85
C HIS A 27 -19.79 8.01 -5.07
N SER A 28 -20.28 7.99 -6.30
CA SER A 28 -21.30 7.01 -6.69
C SER A 28 -20.62 5.69 -7.05
N ILE A 29 -20.71 4.70 -6.17
CA ILE A 29 -20.30 3.32 -6.46
C ILE A 29 -21.55 2.56 -6.87
N ASN A 30 -21.48 1.79 -7.96
CA ASN A 30 -22.62 1.01 -8.40
C ASN A 30 -22.86 -0.21 -7.49
N GLU A 31 -24.10 -0.73 -7.47
CA GLU A 31 -24.49 -1.86 -6.61
C GLU A 31 -23.66 -3.13 -6.85
N TYR A 32 -23.18 -3.35 -8.07
CA TYR A 32 -22.28 -4.47 -8.38
C TYR A 32 -20.94 -4.37 -7.64
N LEU A 33 -20.30 -3.20 -7.66
CA LEU A 33 -19.05 -2.97 -6.95
C LEU A 33 -19.24 -3.01 -5.43
N LYS A 34 -20.37 -2.50 -4.94
CA LYS A 34 -20.74 -2.59 -3.53
C LYS A 34 -20.85 -4.05 -3.09
N LYS A 35 -21.56 -4.88 -3.88
CA LYS A 35 -21.68 -6.32 -3.61
C LYS A 35 -20.31 -7.00 -3.58
N LEU A 36 -19.45 -6.74 -4.57
CA LEU A 36 -18.10 -7.31 -4.62
C LEU A 36 -17.25 -6.92 -3.39
N ALA A 37 -17.35 -5.67 -2.94
CA ALA A 37 -16.67 -5.21 -1.75
C ALA A 37 -17.19 -5.90 -0.49
N PHE A 38 -18.50 -6.09 -0.36
CA PHE A 38 -19.08 -6.83 0.74
C PHE A 38 -18.67 -8.30 0.73
N ASP A 39 -18.74 -8.96 -0.42
CA ASP A 39 -18.30 -10.35 -0.58
C ASP A 39 -16.83 -10.50 -0.15
N GLN A 40 -15.96 -9.55 -0.53
CA GLN A 40 -14.55 -9.56 -0.08
C GLN A 40 -14.44 -9.50 1.45
N VAL A 41 -15.15 -8.60 2.11
CA VAL A 41 -15.14 -8.48 3.57
C VAL A 41 -15.68 -9.74 4.24
N LEU A 42 -16.78 -10.29 3.73
CA LEU A 42 -17.41 -11.48 4.29
C LEU A 42 -16.53 -12.73 4.18
N TYR A 43 -15.97 -12.99 2.99
CA TYR A 43 -15.09 -14.14 2.79
C TYR A 43 -13.74 -13.99 3.51
N TYR A 44 -13.20 -12.75 3.59
CA TYR A 44 -12.04 -12.45 4.42
C TYR A 44 -12.30 -12.80 5.89
N TYR A 45 -13.43 -12.38 6.45
CA TYR A 45 -13.83 -12.72 7.81
C TYR A 45 -13.91 -14.25 7.99
N ARG A 46 -14.61 -14.93 7.11
CA ARG A 46 -14.78 -16.40 7.19
C ARG A 46 -13.44 -17.13 7.18
N LYS A 47 -12.54 -16.71 6.32
CA LYS A 47 -11.22 -17.34 6.17
C LYS A 47 -10.30 -17.10 7.35
N ASN A 48 -10.31 -15.90 7.90
CA ASN A 48 -9.43 -15.49 8.98
C ASN A 48 -10.10 -15.54 10.36
N LYS A 49 -11.27 -16.17 10.50
CA LYS A 49 -12.06 -16.19 11.73
C LYS A 49 -11.24 -16.56 12.98
N LYS A 50 -10.38 -17.56 12.90
CA LYS A 50 -9.52 -18.00 14.02
C LYS A 50 -8.55 -16.92 14.46
N ILE A 51 -8.00 -16.14 13.54
CA ILE A 51 -7.12 -15.01 13.84
C ILE A 51 -7.95 -13.89 14.45
N ILE A 52 -9.08 -13.55 13.81
CA ILE A 52 -9.97 -12.44 14.20
C ILE A 52 -10.47 -12.64 15.64
N GLU A 53 -10.82 -13.86 16.03
CA GLU A 53 -11.27 -14.18 17.40
C GLU A 53 -10.15 -14.06 18.44
N GLN A 54 -8.89 -13.99 18.03
CA GLN A 54 -7.71 -13.87 18.90
C GLN A 54 -7.07 -12.48 18.84
N ILE A 55 -7.61 -11.54 18.07
CA ILE A 55 -7.12 -10.17 18.02
C ILE A 55 -7.25 -9.55 19.41
N THR A 56 -6.16 -9.02 19.92
CA THR A 56 -6.15 -8.29 21.18
C THR A 56 -6.25 -6.78 20.97
N ARG A 57 -5.63 -6.28 19.89
CA ARG A 57 -5.63 -4.85 19.54
C ARG A 57 -5.61 -4.68 18.03
N ALA A 58 -6.22 -3.60 17.53
CA ALA A 58 -6.19 -3.20 16.12
C ALA A 58 -5.78 -1.73 16.00
N GLU A 59 -5.17 -1.36 14.87
CA GLU A 59 -4.70 0.01 14.57
C GLU A 59 -3.83 0.59 15.69
N VAL A 60 -2.85 -0.20 16.13
CA VAL A 60 -1.99 0.15 17.27
C VAL A 60 -0.93 1.15 16.83
N LYS A 61 -1.06 2.38 17.30
CA LYS A 61 -0.03 3.39 17.10
C LYS A 61 1.16 3.09 18.00
N LEU A 62 2.32 2.89 17.36
CA LEU A 62 3.61 2.70 18.01
C LEU A 62 4.48 3.95 17.80
N SER A 63 5.21 4.36 18.82
CA SER A 63 6.14 5.49 18.75
C SER A 63 7.34 5.18 19.63
N LEU A 64 8.52 5.07 19.05
CA LEU A 64 9.77 4.81 19.75
C LEU A 64 10.66 6.06 19.65
N PRO A 65 10.71 6.87 20.71
CA PRO A 65 11.55 8.07 20.78
C PRO A 65 13.02 7.74 21.05
N GLU A 66 13.83 8.77 21.10
CA GLU A 66 15.24 8.72 21.52
C GLU A 66 16.12 7.80 20.63
N GLN A 67 15.76 7.71 19.35
CA GLN A 67 16.64 7.11 18.36
C GLN A 67 17.68 8.15 17.93
N GLU A 68 18.86 7.71 17.55
CA GLU A 68 19.92 8.57 17.05
C GLU A 68 20.39 8.11 15.66
N THR A 69 20.70 9.08 14.80
CA THR A 69 21.28 8.76 13.49
C THR A 69 22.69 8.17 13.64
N PRO A 70 23.17 7.35 12.69
CA PRO A 70 24.41 6.59 12.86
C PRO A 70 25.65 7.47 13.06
N ASN A 71 25.80 8.53 12.27
CA ASN A 71 27.03 9.35 12.25
C ASN A 71 26.91 10.62 13.09
N ASP A 72 25.90 11.46 12.80
CA ASP A 72 25.77 12.80 13.39
C ASP A 72 25.05 12.80 14.75
N LYS A 73 24.53 11.64 15.18
CA LYS A 73 23.79 11.47 16.44
C LYS A 73 22.59 12.41 16.59
N ILE A 74 21.94 12.70 15.47
CA ILE A 74 20.73 13.53 15.43
C ILE A 74 19.57 12.72 16.04
N PRO A 75 18.89 13.23 17.07
CA PRO A 75 17.80 12.52 17.71
C PRO A 75 16.56 12.49 16.81
N TYR A 76 15.88 11.36 16.73
CA TYR A 76 14.63 11.22 16.01
C TYR A 76 13.67 10.21 16.69
N THR A 77 12.43 10.18 16.24
CA THR A 77 11.40 9.25 16.70
C THR A 77 10.93 8.41 15.54
N ILE A 78 10.87 7.09 15.71
CA ILE A 78 10.24 6.18 14.74
C ILE A 78 8.79 5.97 15.14
N GLU A 79 7.87 6.21 14.21
CA GLU A 79 6.45 5.97 14.41
C GLU A 79 5.89 5.01 13.36
N GLY A 80 4.90 4.23 13.76
CA GLY A 80 4.17 3.34 12.86
C GLY A 80 2.80 2.98 13.42
N VAL A 81 1.93 2.44 12.58
CA VAL A 81 0.62 1.91 12.97
C VAL A 81 0.56 0.45 12.54
N VAL A 82 0.44 -0.45 13.49
CA VAL A 82 0.26 -1.88 13.22
C VAL A 82 -1.22 -2.17 13.10
N ASP A 83 -1.64 -2.78 11.99
CA ASP A 83 -3.05 -3.00 11.73
C ASP A 83 -3.68 -3.97 12.75
N ILE A 84 -3.00 -5.07 13.06
CA ILE A 84 -3.51 -6.10 13.96
C ILE A 84 -2.41 -6.62 14.88
N VAL A 85 -2.71 -6.70 16.16
CA VAL A 85 -1.88 -7.34 17.18
C VAL A 85 -2.66 -8.49 17.81
N ARG A 86 -2.02 -9.64 17.92
CA ARG A 86 -2.49 -10.80 18.66
C ARG A 86 -1.47 -11.14 19.74
N GLU A 87 -1.89 -11.04 20.98
CA GLU A 87 -1.10 -11.42 22.16
C GLU A 87 -1.75 -12.63 22.83
N GLY A 88 -0.99 -13.67 23.11
CA GLY A 88 -1.45 -14.91 23.72
C GLY A 88 -0.27 -15.76 24.12
N ASN A 89 -0.28 -17.04 23.74
CA ASN A 89 0.89 -17.92 23.89
C ASN A 89 2.04 -17.47 22.99
N GLU A 90 1.71 -16.82 21.87
CA GLU A 90 2.62 -16.20 20.94
C GLU A 90 2.12 -14.80 20.59
N THR A 91 3.05 -13.85 20.42
CA THR A 91 2.78 -12.50 19.96
C THR A 91 2.98 -12.41 18.46
N TRP A 92 1.95 -11.98 17.76
CA TRP A 92 1.95 -11.78 16.32
C TRP A 92 1.59 -10.35 15.96
N LEU A 93 2.32 -9.77 15.02
CA LEU A 93 1.96 -8.53 14.34
C LEU A 93 1.53 -8.85 12.91
N TYR A 94 0.39 -8.33 12.52
CA TYR A 94 -0.12 -8.49 11.15
C TYR A 94 -0.30 -7.12 10.50
N ASP A 95 0.05 -7.07 9.23
CA ASP A 95 -0.21 -5.91 8.37
C ASP A 95 -1.15 -6.33 7.23
N LEU A 96 -2.19 -5.53 6.96
CA LEU A 96 -3.19 -5.82 5.96
C LEU A 96 -2.78 -5.24 4.60
N LYS A 97 -2.79 -6.04 3.56
CA LYS A 97 -2.46 -5.59 2.21
C LYS A 97 -3.57 -5.91 1.21
N THR A 98 -3.86 -4.93 0.37
CA THR A 98 -4.79 -5.08 -0.77
C THR A 98 -4.10 -5.64 -2.01
N HIS A 99 -2.90 -6.19 -1.86
CA HIS A 99 -2.15 -6.86 -2.92
C HIS A 99 -2.45 -8.34 -2.97
N ASP A 100 -2.42 -8.90 -4.18
CA ASP A 100 -2.57 -10.33 -4.41
C ASP A 100 -1.48 -11.13 -3.67
N PRO A 101 -1.80 -12.27 -3.02
CA PRO A 101 -0.82 -13.11 -2.31
C PRO A 101 0.39 -13.50 -3.16
N ASP A 102 0.19 -13.81 -4.44
CA ASP A 102 1.29 -14.21 -5.32
C ASP A 102 2.26 -13.04 -5.59
N ARG A 103 1.74 -11.82 -5.66
CA ARG A 103 2.58 -10.61 -5.74
C ARG A 103 3.39 -10.39 -4.47
N ILE A 104 2.79 -10.59 -3.30
CA ILE A 104 3.49 -10.46 -2.02
C ILE A 104 4.62 -11.48 -1.93
N LYS A 105 4.36 -12.73 -2.31
CA LYS A 105 5.36 -13.81 -2.34
C LYS A 105 6.46 -13.56 -3.38
N ALA A 106 6.17 -12.87 -4.47
CA ALA A 106 7.16 -12.55 -5.51
C ALA A 106 8.09 -11.39 -5.14
N GLU A 107 7.65 -10.47 -4.29
CA GLU A 107 8.40 -9.28 -3.88
C GLU A 107 8.46 -9.16 -2.34
N PRO A 108 8.91 -10.17 -1.59
CA PRO A 108 8.80 -10.23 -0.13
C PRO A 108 9.54 -9.12 0.58
N GLU A 109 10.68 -8.67 0.06
CA GLU A 109 11.53 -7.63 0.67
C GLU A 109 10.78 -6.32 0.92
N LYS A 110 9.89 -5.92 0.00
CA LYS A 110 9.10 -4.69 0.13
C LYS A 110 8.16 -4.68 1.34
N TYR A 111 7.74 -5.85 1.78
CA TYR A 111 6.82 -6.02 2.91
C TYR A 111 7.59 -6.29 4.20
N LYS A 112 8.73 -6.98 4.08
CA LYS A 112 9.60 -7.31 5.19
C LYS A 112 10.16 -6.07 5.87
N GLU A 113 10.57 -5.06 5.11
CA GLU A 113 11.04 -3.79 5.64
C GLU A 113 10.04 -3.15 6.61
N GLN A 114 8.76 -3.07 6.24
CA GLN A 114 7.73 -2.50 7.10
C GLN A 114 7.50 -3.34 8.37
N LEU A 115 7.44 -4.66 8.22
CA LEU A 115 7.26 -5.58 9.36
C LEU A 115 8.45 -5.53 10.32
N ASN A 116 9.67 -5.40 9.82
CA ASN A 116 10.87 -5.25 10.61
C ASN A 116 10.88 -3.94 11.41
N ILE A 117 10.42 -2.83 10.84
CA ILE A 117 10.22 -1.56 11.57
C ILE A 117 9.22 -1.76 12.71
N TYR A 118 8.08 -2.39 12.45
CA TYR A 118 7.10 -2.67 13.49
C TYR A 118 7.67 -3.57 14.60
N ALA A 119 8.39 -4.60 14.23
CA ALA A 119 9.05 -5.51 15.16
C ALA A 119 10.07 -4.78 16.05
N TYR A 120 10.88 -3.90 15.45
CA TYR A 120 11.85 -3.08 16.18
C TYR A 120 11.17 -2.16 17.19
N ILE A 121 10.16 -1.40 16.77
CA ILE A 121 9.41 -0.50 17.66
C ILE A 121 8.73 -1.31 18.78
N TRP A 122 8.11 -2.44 18.43
CA TRP A 122 7.42 -3.28 19.40
C TRP A 122 8.34 -3.78 20.49
N LYS A 123 9.50 -4.34 20.13
CA LYS A 123 10.51 -4.81 21.07
C LYS A 123 11.04 -3.69 21.95
N GLY A 124 11.29 -2.51 21.39
CA GLY A 124 11.75 -1.34 22.12
C GLY A 124 10.76 -0.85 23.18
N LEU A 125 9.46 -0.92 22.91
CA LEU A 125 8.41 -0.40 23.79
C LEU A 125 7.94 -1.41 24.82
N GLN A 126 7.71 -2.65 24.41
CA GLN A 126 6.94 -3.61 25.23
C GLN A 126 7.81 -4.51 26.10
N LYS A 127 9.11 -4.61 25.83
CA LYS A 127 10.01 -5.61 26.46
C LYS A 127 9.50 -7.07 26.36
N ASN A 128 8.40 -7.30 25.64
CA ASN A 128 7.83 -8.60 25.38
C ASN A 128 8.46 -9.18 24.11
N GLU A 129 8.66 -10.49 24.09
CA GLU A 129 9.11 -11.19 22.89
C GLU A 129 8.04 -11.02 21.80
N LEU A 130 8.50 -10.76 20.59
CA LEU A 130 7.72 -10.86 19.37
C LEU A 130 8.08 -12.19 18.72
N ASP A 131 7.09 -13.06 18.59
CA ASP A 131 7.34 -14.39 18.01
C ASP A 131 7.28 -14.36 16.49
N ASN A 132 6.30 -13.65 15.94
CA ASN A 132 6.05 -13.72 14.49
C ASN A 132 5.49 -12.41 13.93
N THR A 133 5.73 -12.22 12.63
CA THR A 133 5.07 -11.21 11.81
C THR A 133 4.44 -11.84 10.58
N ALA A 134 3.38 -11.26 10.06
CA ALA A 134 2.73 -11.73 8.83
C ALA A 134 2.03 -10.61 8.07
N ILE A 135 1.89 -10.80 6.78
CA ILE A 135 0.96 -10.03 5.94
C ILE A 135 -0.33 -10.84 5.81
N ILE A 136 -1.46 -10.16 5.89
CA ILE A 136 -2.75 -10.71 5.51
C ILE A 136 -3.19 -10.04 4.21
N ALA A 137 -3.19 -10.81 3.11
CA ALA A 137 -3.67 -10.35 1.82
C ALA A 137 -5.21 -10.38 1.80
N THR A 138 -5.83 -9.22 1.66
CA THR A 138 -7.30 -9.09 1.73
C THR A 138 -8.05 -9.41 0.42
N PRO A 139 -7.45 -9.33 -0.80
CA PRO A 139 -8.18 -9.59 -2.03
C PRO A 139 -8.64 -11.03 -2.16
N LEU A 140 -9.84 -11.21 -2.68
CA LEU A 140 -10.29 -12.52 -3.11
C LEU A 140 -9.49 -12.97 -4.34
N PRO A 141 -8.95 -14.21 -4.35
CA PRO A 141 -8.35 -14.78 -5.55
C PRO A 141 -9.33 -14.78 -6.73
N ASN A 142 -8.80 -14.64 -7.94
CA ASN A 142 -9.63 -14.57 -9.14
C ASN A 142 -10.56 -15.81 -9.30
N GLY A 143 -10.06 -17.00 -8.95
CA GLY A 143 -10.83 -18.22 -8.97
C GLY A 143 -12.03 -18.20 -8.02
N LEU A 144 -11.81 -17.73 -6.79
CA LEU A 144 -12.86 -17.59 -5.79
C LEU A 144 -13.89 -16.52 -6.19
N ARG A 145 -13.42 -15.38 -6.70
CA ARG A 145 -14.31 -14.32 -7.21
C ARG A 145 -15.21 -14.83 -8.32
N ALA A 146 -14.64 -15.49 -9.32
CA ALA A 146 -15.42 -16.09 -10.42
C ALA A 146 -16.41 -17.16 -9.95
N ALA A 147 -16.03 -17.95 -8.94
CA ALA A 147 -16.92 -18.94 -8.34
C ALA A 147 -18.09 -18.29 -7.58
N ILE A 148 -17.85 -17.20 -6.85
CA ILE A 148 -18.92 -16.44 -6.16
C ILE A 148 -19.90 -15.82 -7.15
N GLU A 149 -19.41 -15.31 -8.29
CA GLU A 149 -20.26 -14.67 -9.29
C GLU A 149 -21.12 -15.68 -10.08
N ASN A 150 -20.56 -16.81 -10.48
CA ASN A 150 -21.18 -17.70 -11.47
C ASN A 150 -21.04 -19.20 -11.14
N GLY A 151 -20.56 -19.56 -9.96
CA GLY A 151 -20.28 -20.93 -9.58
C GLY A 151 -21.39 -21.60 -8.81
N THR A 152 -21.15 -22.86 -8.44
CA THR A 152 -21.95 -23.62 -7.47
C THR A 152 -21.31 -23.53 -6.09
N GLU A 153 -22.06 -23.89 -5.04
CA GLU A 153 -21.52 -23.89 -3.67
C GLU A 153 -20.25 -24.76 -3.54
N GLU A 154 -20.21 -25.90 -4.24
CA GLU A 154 -19.04 -26.80 -4.22
C GLU A 154 -17.81 -26.11 -4.83
N LYS A 155 -17.99 -25.33 -5.91
CA LYS A 155 -16.89 -24.58 -6.53
C LYS A 155 -16.41 -23.44 -5.63
N ILE A 156 -17.35 -22.73 -5.00
CA ILE A 156 -17.00 -21.66 -4.04
C ILE A 156 -16.18 -22.26 -2.91
N GLN A 157 -16.64 -23.36 -2.31
CA GLN A 157 -15.93 -24.01 -1.21
C GLN A 157 -14.55 -24.51 -1.64
N ALA A 158 -14.42 -25.11 -2.83
CA ALA A 158 -13.15 -25.62 -3.34
C ALA A 158 -12.12 -24.48 -3.57
N GLU A 159 -12.53 -23.33 -4.07
CA GLU A 159 -11.65 -22.17 -4.25
C GLU A 159 -11.37 -21.46 -2.91
N PHE A 160 -12.33 -21.41 -2.01
CA PHE A 160 -12.15 -20.88 -0.66
C PHE A 160 -11.15 -21.68 0.15
N ASP A 161 -11.15 -23.01 0.05
CA ASP A 161 -10.20 -23.88 0.75
C ASP A 161 -8.77 -23.69 0.28
N LYS A 162 -8.58 -23.42 -1.02
CA LYS A 162 -7.24 -23.13 -1.61
C LYS A 162 -6.69 -21.76 -1.23
N TRP A 163 -7.53 -20.83 -0.80
CA TRP A 163 -7.10 -19.48 -0.50
C TRP A 163 -6.29 -19.42 0.79
N GLU A 164 -5.05 -18.99 0.71
CA GLU A 164 -4.13 -18.79 1.82
C GLU A 164 -3.75 -17.32 1.93
N PRO A 165 -4.56 -16.48 2.62
CA PRO A 165 -4.32 -15.06 2.70
C PRO A 165 -3.18 -14.67 3.64
N VAL A 166 -2.81 -15.52 4.60
CA VAL A 166 -1.79 -15.22 5.61
C VAL A 166 -0.43 -15.67 5.09
N ILE A 167 0.48 -14.72 4.99
CA ILE A 167 1.85 -14.93 4.53
C ILE A 167 2.76 -14.58 5.70
N PRO A 168 3.32 -15.58 6.40
CA PRO A 168 4.23 -15.33 7.50
C PRO A 168 5.59 -14.84 6.99
N PHE A 169 6.19 -13.93 7.76
CA PHE A 169 7.53 -13.43 7.54
C PHE A 169 8.40 -13.79 8.74
N GLY A 170 9.58 -14.36 8.46
CA GLY A 170 10.56 -14.59 9.50
C GLY A 170 11.09 -13.28 10.04
N TYR A 171 11.42 -13.27 11.32
CA TYR A 171 12.11 -12.18 12.00
C TYR A 171 13.58 -12.56 12.18
N ASP A 172 14.47 -11.69 11.72
CA ASP A 172 15.91 -11.81 11.86
C ASP A 172 16.47 -10.52 12.49
N GLU A 173 17.18 -10.64 13.59
CA GLU A 173 17.68 -9.47 14.34
C GLU A 173 18.74 -8.70 13.57
N ASP A 174 19.61 -9.40 12.83
CA ASP A 174 20.66 -8.76 12.04
C ASP A 174 20.07 -7.97 10.88
N GLU A 175 19.09 -8.54 10.16
CA GLU A 175 18.35 -7.82 9.10
C GLU A 175 17.60 -6.59 9.62
N VAL A 176 17.03 -6.68 10.83
CA VAL A 176 16.37 -5.53 11.47
C VAL A 176 17.38 -4.46 11.82
N ALA A 177 18.55 -4.84 12.36
CA ALA A 177 19.62 -3.90 12.70
C ALA A 177 20.10 -3.13 11.45
N ASP A 178 20.41 -3.87 10.38
CA ASP A 178 20.84 -3.27 9.09
C ASP A 178 19.79 -2.31 8.53
N MET A 179 18.51 -2.69 8.62
CA MET A 179 17.41 -1.86 8.13
C MET A 179 17.24 -0.58 8.96
N ILE A 180 17.37 -0.66 10.29
CA ILE A 180 17.30 0.52 11.17
C ILE A 180 18.49 1.45 10.95
N GLU A 181 19.70 0.92 10.70
CA GLU A 181 20.85 1.71 10.33
C GLU A 181 20.59 2.50 9.03
N ASN A 182 20.14 1.82 7.97
CA ASN A 182 19.76 2.45 6.70
C ASN A 182 18.64 3.49 6.86
N PHE A 183 17.67 3.24 7.76
CA PHE A 183 16.64 4.20 8.09
C PHE A 183 17.21 5.44 8.75
N GLY A 184 18.12 5.26 9.73
CA GLY A 184 18.82 6.34 10.41
C GLY A 184 19.68 7.16 9.46
N GLU A 185 20.42 6.55 8.52
CA GLU A 185 21.14 7.25 7.45
C GLU A 185 20.22 8.10 6.58
N THR A 186 19.01 7.57 6.27
CA THR A 186 18.01 8.32 5.51
C THR A 186 17.52 9.54 6.27
N VAL A 187 17.25 9.40 7.58
CA VAL A 187 16.90 10.53 8.46
C VAL A 187 18.01 11.56 8.48
N GLU A 188 19.26 11.13 8.67
CA GLU A 188 20.44 12.02 8.70
C GLU A 188 20.57 12.84 7.41
N ARG A 189 20.41 12.22 6.26
CA ARG A 189 20.39 12.91 4.96
C ARG A 189 19.27 13.92 4.83
N ILE A 190 18.09 13.60 5.38
CA ILE A 190 16.94 14.52 5.42
C ILE A 190 17.26 15.73 6.29
N GLU A 191 17.75 15.53 7.50
CA GLU A 191 18.10 16.60 8.43
C GLU A 191 19.24 17.48 7.90
N ASN A 192 20.21 16.88 7.21
CA ASN A 192 21.30 17.60 6.55
C ASN A 192 20.89 18.25 5.22
N SER A 193 19.60 18.23 4.87
CA SER A 193 19.06 18.81 3.62
C SER A 193 19.71 18.25 2.34
N GLU A 194 20.11 17.00 2.34
CA GLU A 194 20.69 16.30 1.21
C GLU A 194 19.63 15.85 0.19
N PHE A 195 18.93 16.82 -0.40
CA PHE A 195 17.89 16.57 -1.38
C PHE A 195 18.42 16.78 -2.80
N ALA A 196 18.92 15.73 -3.41
CA ALA A 196 19.27 15.75 -4.83
C ALA A 196 18.13 15.17 -5.68
N PRO A 197 17.58 15.93 -6.64
CA PRO A 197 16.63 15.34 -7.59
C PRO A 197 17.36 14.27 -8.43
N PRO A 198 16.67 13.15 -8.75
CA PRO A 198 17.27 12.10 -9.57
C PRO A 198 17.65 12.66 -10.95
N ASP A 199 18.74 12.16 -11.54
CA ASP A 199 19.15 12.59 -12.87
C ASP A 199 18.19 12.13 -13.99
N ILE A 200 18.33 12.72 -15.17
CA ILE A 200 17.46 12.41 -16.33
C ILE A 200 17.55 10.93 -16.73
N LYS A 201 18.74 10.32 -16.63
CA LYS A 201 18.94 8.90 -16.97
C LYS A 201 18.13 8.01 -16.04
N ARG A 202 18.09 8.37 -14.73
CA ARG A 202 17.27 7.67 -13.75
C ARG A 202 15.78 7.81 -14.06
N LEU A 203 15.32 9.01 -14.46
CA LEU A 203 13.92 9.25 -14.83
C LEU A 203 13.49 8.41 -16.03
N GLU A 204 14.38 8.25 -17.01
CA GLU A 204 14.15 7.47 -18.23
C GLU A 204 14.31 5.96 -18.01
N SER A 205 14.98 5.54 -16.93
CA SER A 205 15.23 4.13 -16.66
C SER A 205 13.94 3.36 -16.35
N LYS A 206 13.85 2.13 -16.88
CA LYS A 206 12.72 1.23 -16.54
C LYS A 206 12.80 0.79 -15.09
N MET A 207 11.66 0.72 -14.43
CA MET A 207 11.55 0.13 -13.12
C MET A 207 11.70 -1.40 -13.21
N PRO A 208 12.45 -2.04 -12.30
CA PRO A 208 12.57 -3.49 -12.26
C PRO A 208 11.20 -4.16 -12.25
N GLY A 209 10.99 -5.15 -13.12
CA GLY A 209 9.71 -5.87 -13.23
C GLY A 209 8.53 -5.10 -13.82
N MET A 210 8.72 -3.84 -14.26
CA MET A 210 7.64 -2.99 -14.76
C MET A 210 7.85 -2.56 -16.21
N LYS A 211 6.74 -2.28 -16.91
CA LYS A 211 6.77 -1.70 -18.27
C LYS A 211 6.99 -0.19 -18.28
N THR A 212 6.83 0.46 -17.12
CA THR A 212 6.92 1.91 -16.95
C THR A 212 8.32 2.34 -16.50
N ASN A 213 8.70 3.58 -16.82
CA ASN A 213 9.93 4.18 -16.35
C ASN A 213 9.74 4.83 -14.96
N PHE A 214 10.86 5.19 -14.32
CA PHE A 214 10.89 5.83 -13.01
C PHE A 214 10.05 7.11 -12.97
N ALA A 215 10.18 7.98 -13.98
CA ALA A 215 9.42 9.22 -14.05
C ALA A 215 7.90 8.99 -14.05
N THR A 216 7.43 7.96 -14.74
CA THR A 216 6.00 7.64 -14.79
C THR A 216 5.51 6.98 -13.52
N HIS A 217 6.31 6.13 -12.92
CA HIS A 217 5.91 5.35 -11.73
C HIS A 217 6.05 6.15 -10.43
N VAL A 218 7.17 6.86 -10.27
CA VAL A 218 7.51 7.59 -9.04
C VAL A 218 7.21 9.08 -9.18
N CYS A 219 7.86 9.77 -10.14
CA CYS A 219 7.81 11.23 -10.19
C CYS A 219 6.42 11.77 -10.54
N ARG A 220 5.61 11.05 -11.31
CA ARG A 220 4.24 11.45 -11.62
C ARG A 220 3.37 11.60 -10.37
N ASN A 221 3.65 10.84 -9.33
CA ASN A 221 2.91 10.83 -8.06
C ASN A 221 3.61 11.64 -6.95
N CYS A 222 4.73 12.30 -7.27
CA CYS A 222 5.47 13.13 -6.33
C CYS A 222 4.84 14.51 -6.20
N ASP A 223 4.61 14.96 -4.99
CA ASP A 223 3.97 16.26 -4.72
C ASP A 223 4.82 17.45 -5.18
N VAL A 224 6.15 17.30 -5.15
CA VAL A 224 7.09 18.34 -5.59
C VAL A 224 7.48 18.23 -7.07
N ARG A 225 6.81 17.41 -7.87
CA ARG A 225 7.16 17.15 -9.29
C ARG A 225 7.25 18.43 -10.13
N TYR A 226 6.39 19.42 -9.87
CA TYR A 226 6.35 20.65 -10.65
C TYR A 226 7.48 21.62 -10.30
N SER A 227 8.03 21.57 -9.09
CA SER A 227 9.20 22.35 -8.68
C SER A 227 10.53 21.61 -8.94
N CYS A 228 10.49 20.28 -9.17
CA CYS A 228 11.67 19.47 -9.41
C CYS A 228 12.29 19.78 -10.78
N SER A 229 13.55 20.23 -10.78
CA SER A 229 14.29 20.61 -12.00
C SER A 229 14.42 19.44 -12.98
N SER A 230 14.80 18.25 -12.49
CA SER A 230 14.98 17.04 -13.31
C SER A 230 13.67 16.59 -13.95
N TYR A 231 12.55 16.61 -13.19
CA TYR A 231 11.26 16.22 -13.76
C TYR A 231 10.76 17.23 -14.81
N ARG A 232 10.98 18.51 -14.58
CA ARG A 232 10.66 19.56 -15.57
C ARG A 232 11.47 19.38 -16.86
N GLU A 233 12.76 19.07 -16.75
CA GLU A 233 13.62 18.81 -17.91
C GLU A 233 13.17 17.53 -18.65
N TYR A 234 12.89 16.45 -17.92
CA TYR A 234 12.33 15.22 -18.50
C TYR A 234 11.03 15.51 -19.25
N MET A 235 10.11 16.28 -18.65
CA MET A 235 8.85 16.64 -19.30
C MET A 235 9.07 17.49 -20.57
N LYS A 236 10.05 18.37 -20.59
CA LYS A 236 10.42 19.12 -21.82
C LYS A 236 10.92 18.19 -22.91
N LYS A 237 11.79 17.23 -22.59
CA LYS A 237 12.27 16.23 -23.58
C LYS A 237 11.15 15.37 -24.14
N THR A 238 10.22 14.93 -23.30
CA THR A 238 9.13 14.02 -23.71
C THR A 238 7.96 14.76 -24.37
N ARG A 239 7.91 16.09 -24.24
CA ARG A 239 6.83 16.93 -24.75
C ARG A 239 6.70 16.89 -26.27
N ASN A 240 7.80 16.96 -27.00
CA ASN A 240 7.76 16.94 -28.47
C ASN A 240 7.20 15.61 -28.99
N ALA A 241 7.53 14.49 -28.33
CA ALA A 241 6.96 13.19 -28.68
C ALA A 241 5.48 13.03 -28.28
N ARG A 242 4.99 13.83 -27.30
CA ARG A 242 3.59 13.80 -26.84
C ARG A 242 2.72 14.88 -27.47
N LYS A 243 3.30 15.94 -28.02
CA LYS A 243 2.56 17.01 -28.70
C LYS A 243 1.64 16.45 -29.78
N ASP A 244 2.17 15.57 -30.62
CA ASP A 244 1.39 14.90 -31.67
C ASP A 244 0.28 14.00 -31.11
N ASN A 245 0.51 13.38 -29.96
CA ASN A 245 -0.49 12.51 -29.32
C ASN A 245 -1.57 13.32 -28.61
N ILE A 246 -1.23 14.44 -27.97
CA ILE A 246 -2.21 15.35 -27.35
C ILE A 246 -3.05 16.02 -28.43
N MET A 247 -2.44 16.48 -29.52
CA MET A 247 -3.15 17.08 -30.65
C MET A 247 -4.07 16.08 -31.35
N LYS A 248 -3.67 14.83 -31.48
CA LYS A 248 -4.54 13.75 -31.98
C LYS A 248 -5.70 13.41 -31.05
N PHE A 249 -5.48 13.49 -29.73
CA PHE A 249 -6.52 13.21 -28.73
C PHE A 249 -7.53 14.36 -28.60
N MET A 250 -7.08 15.59 -28.80
CA MET A 250 -7.92 16.77 -28.82
C MET A 250 -8.53 16.99 -30.19
N ALA A 251 -9.01 15.98 -30.89
CA ALA A 251 -9.69 16.00 -32.20
C ALA A 251 -9.95 17.41 -32.80
N PRO A 252 -10.00 17.71 -34.06
CA PRO A 252 -9.82 19.03 -34.68
C PRO A 252 -10.59 20.09 -33.89
N THR A 253 -9.92 20.68 -32.94
CA THR A 253 -10.39 21.78 -32.14
C THR A 253 -10.17 23.04 -32.95
N ALA A 254 -11.06 24.00 -32.80
CA ALA A 254 -10.97 25.30 -33.46
C ALA A 254 -9.58 25.93 -33.16
N SER A 255 -9.04 26.68 -34.08
CA SER A 255 -7.71 27.32 -34.04
C SER A 255 -7.40 28.06 -32.72
N GLU A 256 -8.41 28.62 -32.07
CA GLU A 256 -8.29 29.26 -30.76
C GLU A 256 -7.94 28.32 -29.60
N GLN A 257 -8.33 27.05 -29.67
CA GLN A 257 -7.95 26.07 -28.67
C GLN A 257 -6.52 25.58 -28.90
N ASP A 258 -6.06 25.52 -30.13
CA ASP A 258 -4.68 25.18 -30.46
C ASP A 258 -3.72 26.27 -30.00
N GLU A 259 -4.08 27.58 -30.16
CA GLU A 259 -3.31 28.70 -29.63
C GLU A 259 -3.30 28.73 -28.09
N PHE A 260 -4.41 28.40 -27.43
CA PHE A 260 -4.46 28.28 -25.98
C PHE A 260 -3.57 27.15 -25.46
N VAL A 261 -3.63 25.99 -26.07
CA VAL A 261 -2.76 24.85 -25.75
C VAL A 261 -1.30 25.19 -25.98
N GLU A 262 -0.94 25.86 -27.09
CA GLU A 262 0.42 26.32 -27.35
C GLU A 262 0.89 27.33 -26.31
N SER A 263 0.05 28.30 -25.95
CA SER A 263 0.40 29.30 -24.92
C SER A 263 0.60 28.69 -23.54
N CYS A 264 -0.27 27.78 -23.13
CA CYS A 264 -0.11 27.02 -21.90
C CYS A 264 1.13 26.14 -21.90
N LEU A 265 1.51 25.65 -23.06
CA LEU A 265 2.68 24.83 -23.26
C LEU A 265 3.99 25.65 -23.36
N GLN A 266 3.96 26.95 -23.64
CA GLN A 266 5.12 27.86 -23.66
C GLN A 266 5.39 28.50 -22.30
N SER A 267 4.41 28.55 -21.41
CA SER A 267 4.50 29.14 -20.06
C SER A 267 4.98 28.15 -18.98
N ILE A 268 5.29 26.91 -19.34
CA ILE A 268 5.86 25.86 -18.50
C ILE A 268 7.28 25.52 -18.99
#